data_705a7bb1e558eca2695e5a559d4c15b7
#
_entry.id   705a7bb1e558eca2695e5a559d4c15b7
#
_cell.length_a   1.000
_cell.length_b   1.000
_cell.length_c   1.000
_cell.angle_alpha   90.00
_cell.angle_beta   90.00
_cell.angle_gamma   90.00
#
_symmetry.space_group_name_H-M   'P 1'
#
loop_
_entity.id
_entity.type
_entity.pdbx_description
1 polymer ?
#
loop_
_entity_poly.entity_id
_entity_poly.type
_entity_poly.pdbx_seq_one_letter_code
_entity_poly.pdbx_strand_id
1 'polypeptide(L)'
;MSIRQKLAFGLWLLTLGSAAQDKKQQEVDMDSPTFVPTVKVGKVLEDGDSIQYMEMNNVYVFPPVTFSSKRQQNAYMRLVKNVKTVLPIAKEARMIMMETAEYLETLPTKEARQEHMNRVEKSIMKEYKPRMKKLTYSQGKLLIKLIYRESNSSGYELIQAFLGPVRAGFYQAFAWAFGASLKKQYDPEGVDRLTERVVLMVEAGQL
;
A
#
# COMPACT_ATOMS: atom_id res chain seq x y z
N MET A 1 55.95 -1.87 -40.18
CA MET A 1 55.27 -3.05 -39.61
C MET A 1 55.09 -4.09 -40.72
N SER A 2 55.75 -5.23 -40.61
CA SER A 2 55.78 -6.29 -41.59
C SER A 2 54.44 -7.04 -41.65
N ILE A 3 54.05 -7.49 -42.85
CA ILE A 3 52.84 -8.30 -43.13
C ILE A 3 52.72 -9.52 -42.18
N ARG A 4 53.82 -10.05 -41.71
CA ARG A 4 53.90 -11.15 -40.75
C ARG A 4 53.35 -10.79 -39.34
N GLN A 5 53.47 -9.53 -38.92
CA GLN A 5 52.93 -9.08 -37.63
C GLN A 5 51.43 -8.86 -37.67
N LYS A 6 50.85 -8.57 -38.84
CA LYS A 6 49.39 -8.39 -39.00
C LYS A 6 48.67 -9.73 -39.03
N LEU A 7 49.29 -10.79 -39.52
CA LEU A 7 48.76 -12.15 -39.53
C LEU A 7 48.75 -12.80 -38.13
N ALA A 8 49.75 -12.49 -37.29
CA ALA A 8 49.80 -12.99 -35.93
C ALA A 8 48.75 -12.32 -35.03
N PHE A 9 48.41 -11.05 -35.29
CA PHE A 9 47.36 -10.35 -34.52
C PHE A 9 45.96 -10.77 -34.93
N GLY A 10 45.74 -11.16 -36.21
CA GLY A 10 44.46 -11.66 -36.70
C GLY A 10 44.11 -13.05 -36.17
N LEU A 11 45.12 -13.88 -35.91
CA LEU A 11 44.91 -15.26 -35.38
C LEU A 11 44.63 -15.27 -33.87
N TRP A 12 45.06 -14.23 -33.14
CA TRP A 12 44.83 -14.12 -31.69
C TRP A 12 43.42 -13.61 -31.35
N LEU A 13 42.75 -12.90 -32.28
CA LEU A 13 41.38 -12.41 -32.13
C LEU A 13 40.32 -13.47 -32.45
N LEU A 14 40.66 -14.57 -33.09
CA LEU A 14 39.73 -15.65 -33.41
C LEU A 14 39.61 -16.72 -32.32
N THR A 15 40.45 -16.68 -31.30
CA THR A 15 40.43 -17.63 -30.17
C THR A 15 39.66 -17.12 -28.95
N LEU A 16 39.13 -15.89 -28.98
CA LEU A 16 38.36 -15.29 -27.88
C LEU A 16 36.85 -15.43 -28.01
N GLY A 17 36.38 -16.20 -28.98
CA GLY A 17 34.95 -16.31 -29.33
C GLY A 17 34.25 -17.62 -29.00
N SER A 18 34.75 -18.42 -28.05
CA SER A 18 34.07 -19.65 -27.65
C SER A 18 34.19 -19.96 -26.17
N ALA A 19 33.88 -18.99 -25.32
CA ALA A 19 33.40 -19.32 -23.98
C ALA A 19 31.88 -19.55 -24.13
N ALA A 20 31.48 -20.71 -24.61
CA ALA A 20 30.13 -21.23 -24.42
C ALA A 20 29.91 -21.22 -22.91
N GLN A 21 29.03 -20.29 -22.44
CA GLN A 21 28.44 -20.41 -21.13
C GLN A 21 27.62 -21.71 -21.13
N ASP A 22 28.23 -22.78 -20.64
CA ASP A 22 27.47 -23.90 -20.10
C ASP A 22 26.57 -23.33 -19.00
N LYS A 23 25.37 -22.93 -19.40
CA LYS A 23 24.26 -22.86 -18.45
C LYS A 23 24.06 -24.30 -17.97
N LYS A 24 24.76 -24.66 -16.87
CA LYS A 24 24.31 -25.76 -16.03
C LYS A 24 22.83 -25.50 -15.82
N GLN A 25 21.98 -26.23 -16.52
CA GLN A 25 20.62 -26.43 -16.08
C GLN A 25 20.75 -26.94 -14.65
N GLN A 26 20.44 -26.08 -13.67
CA GLN A 26 20.25 -26.54 -12.32
C GLN A 26 19.12 -27.55 -12.43
N GLU A 27 19.48 -28.81 -12.33
CA GLU A 27 18.54 -29.89 -12.13
C GLU A 27 17.73 -29.51 -10.88
N VAL A 28 16.45 -29.22 -11.07
CA VAL A 28 15.55 -28.84 -9.97
C VAL A 28 15.41 -30.10 -9.14
N ASP A 29 16.06 -30.13 -7.99
CA ASP A 29 15.90 -31.18 -7.01
C ASP A 29 14.45 -31.17 -6.53
N MET A 30 13.67 -32.16 -6.98
CA MET A 30 12.24 -32.29 -6.65
C MET A 30 12.02 -32.62 -5.17
N ASP A 31 13.04 -33.05 -4.45
CA ASP A 31 13.00 -33.34 -3.00
C ASP A 31 13.37 -32.09 -2.15
N SER A 32 13.93 -31.06 -2.77
CA SER A 32 14.16 -29.76 -2.15
C SER A 32 13.17 -28.73 -2.67
N PRO A 33 12.08 -28.44 -1.99
CA PRO A 33 11.11 -27.47 -2.46
C PRO A 33 11.76 -26.09 -2.60
N THR A 34 11.87 -25.59 -3.84
CA THR A 34 12.34 -24.25 -4.15
C THR A 34 11.44 -23.15 -3.58
N PHE A 35 10.28 -23.52 -3.07
CA PHE A 35 9.32 -22.66 -2.46
C PHE A 35 8.89 -23.25 -1.10
N VAL A 36 9.31 -22.59 -0.01
CA VAL A 36 8.76 -22.87 1.31
C VAL A 36 7.56 -21.96 1.52
N PRO A 37 6.32 -22.45 1.45
CA PRO A 37 5.16 -21.62 1.70
C PRO A 37 5.18 -21.17 3.15
N THR A 38 5.37 -19.88 3.39
CA THR A 38 5.30 -19.26 4.71
C THR A 38 3.85 -18.96 5.10
N VAL A 39 2.98 -19.94 5.06
CA VAL A 39 1.61 -19.80 5.54
C VAL A 39 1.58 -20.27 7.00
N LYS A 40 1.10 -19.42 7.91
CA LYS A 40 0.87 -19.81 9.29
C LYS A 40 -0.30 -20.78 9.35
N VAL A 41 0.00 -22.03 9.67
CA VAL A 41 -0.99 -23.06 9.90
C VAL A 41 -1.17 -23.23 11.41
N GLY A 42 -2.37 -22.97 11.90
CA GLY A 42 -2.78 -23.26 13.26
C GLY A 42 -3.20 -24.72 13.42
N LYS A 43 -3.39 -25.16 14.66
CA LYS A 43 -4.03 -26.44 14.99
C LYS A 43 -5.30 -26.16 15.77
N VAL A 44 -6.37 -26.82 15.40
CA VAL A 44 -7.67 -26.80 16.10
C VAL A 44 -8.02 -28.22 16.51
N LEU A 45 -8.57 -28.35 17.69
CA LEU A 45 -9.10 -29.64 18.17
C LEU A 45 -10.54 -29.77 17.68
N GLU A 46 -10.82 -30.79 16.87
CA GLU A 46 -12.16 -31.10 16.36
C GLU A 46 -12.40 -32.60 16.58
N ASP A 47 -13.48 -32.93 17.27
CA ASP A 47 -13.87 -34.33 17.66
C ASP A 47 -12.79 -35.13 18.36
N GLY A 48 -11.88 -34.49 19.11
CA GLY A 48 -10.79 -35.12 19.82
C GLY A 48 -9.49 -35.29 19.03
N ASP A 49 -9.51 -34.98 17.74
CA ASP A 49 -8.33 -34.98 16.86
C ASP A 49 -7.78 -33.57 16.62
N SER A 50 -6.45 -33.46 16.50
CA SER A 50 -5.76 -32.21 16.20
C SER A 50 -5.64 -32.05 14.68
N ILE A 51 -6.52 -31.23 14.10
CA ILE A 51 -6.48 -30.92 12.65
C ILE A 51 -5.72 -29.63 12.36
N GLN A 52 -5.14 -29.57 11.18
CA GLN A 52 -4.49 -28.34 10.71
C GLN A 52 -5.54 -27.33 10.24
N TYR A 53 -5.44 -26.10 10.72
CA TYR A 53 -6.32 -24.99 10.37
C TYR A 53 -5.53 -23.88 9.71
N MET A 54 -6.04 -23.38 8.59
CA MET A 54 -5.48 -22.23 7.86
C MET A 54 -6.57 -21.21 7.62
N GLU A 55 -6.33 -19.99 8.11
CA GLU A 55 -7.21 -18.87 7.81
C GLU A 55 -6.94 -18.36 6.40
N MET A 56 -7.95 -18.39 5.57
CA MET A 56 -7.86 -17.89 4.19
C MET A 56 -8.44 -16.48 4.09
N ASN A 57 -7.92 -15.69 3.16
CA ASN A 57 -8.49 -14.39 2.86
C ASN A 57 -9.95 -14.51 2.38
N ASN A 58 -10.78 -13.57 2.80
CA ASN A 58 -12.14 -13.48 2.33
C ASN A 58 -12.20 -13.30 0.81
N VAL A 59 -13.06 -14.06 0.16
CA VAL A 59 -13.37 -13.89 -1.26
C VAL A 59 -14.72 -13.19 -1.38
N TYR A 60 -14.72 -12.01 -2.00
CA TYR A 60 -15.94 -11.23 -2.19
C TYR A 60 -16.55 -11.54 -3.55
N VAL A 61 -17.80 -11.98 -3.55
CA VAL A 61 -18.56 -12.25 -4.79
C VAL A 61 -19.57 -11.11 -4.99
N PHE A 62 -19.37 -10.36 -6.06
CA PHE A 62 -20.28 -9.26 -6.41
C PHE A 62 -20.96 -9.55 -7.76
N PRO A 63 -22.20 -9.06 -7.95
CA PRO A 63 -22.83 -9.06 -9.27
C PRO A 63 -21.93 -8.34 -10.29
N PRO A 64 -21.94 -8.76 -11.58
CA PRO A 64 -21.19 -8.06 -12.63
C PRO A 64 -21.51 -6.56 -12.66
N VAL A 65 -20.49 -5.73 -12.86
CA VAL A 65 -20.73 -4.29 -13.06
C VAL A 65 -21.15 -4.07 -14.51
N THR A 66 -22.37 -3.60 -14.70
CA THR A 66 -22.86 -3.20 -16.02
C THR A 66 -22.65 -1.70 -16.22
N PHE A 67 -22.18 -1.32 -17.38
CA PHE A 67 -21.93 0.08 -17.74
C PHE A 67 -22.86 0.49 -18.87
N SER A 68 -23.66 1.53 -18.67
CA SER A 68 -24.52 2.09 -19.71
C SER A 68 -23.77 2.95 -20.72
N SER A 69 -22.52 3.31 -20.45
CA SER A 69 -21.69 4.10 -21.35
C SER A 69 -20.19 3.84 -21.16
N LYS A 70 -19.41 4.10 -22.21
CA LYS A 70 -17.94 4.08 -22.18
C LYS A 70 -17.38 5.06 -21.13
N ARG A 71 -18.07 6.18 -20.89
CA ARG A 71 -17.70 7.16 -19.87
C ARG A 71 -17.78 6.55 -18.47
N GLN A 72 -18.83 5.78 -18.15
CA GLN A 72 -18.96 5.10 -16.86
C GLN A 72 -17.88 4.03 -16.69
N GLN A 73 -17.62 3.21 -17.72
CA GLN A 73 -16.56 2.23 -17.69
C GLN A 73 -15.20 2.88 -17.41
N ASN A 74 -14.86 3.97 -18.10
CA ASN A 74 -13.63 4.71 -17.88
C ASN A 74 -13.54 5.33 -16.47
N ALA A 75 -14.68 5.78 -15.91
CA ALA A 75 -14.74 6.31 -14.55
C ALA A 75 -14.45 5.20 -13.52
N TYR A 76 -15.03 4.01 -13.73
CA TYR A 76 -14.76 2.84 -12.90
C TYR A 76 -13.29 2.42 -12.95
N MET A 77 -12.70 2.33 -14.14
CA MET A 77 -11.28 1.97 -14.28
C MET A 77 -10.35 3.00 -13.60
N ARG A 78 -10.71 4.30 -13.67
CA ARG A 78 -9.98 5.33 -12.92
C ARG A 78 -10.14 5.16 -11.41
N LEU A 79 -11.33 4.79 -10.93
CA LEU A 79 -11.57 4.52 -9.51
C LEU A 79 -10.68 3.36 -9.04
N VAL A 80 -10.65 2.24 -9.77
CA VAL A 80 -9.78 1.08 -9.46
C VAL A 80 -8.32 1.52 -9.36
N LYS A 81 -7.82 2.24 -10.37
CA LYS A 81 -6.44 2.76 -10.37
C LYS A 81 -6.18 3.66 -9.15
N ASN A 82 -7.11 4.56 -8.85
CA ASN A 82 -6.96 5.49 -7.73
C ASN A 82 -6.97 4.76 -6.39
N VAL A 83 -7.87 3.78 -6.19
CA VAL A 83 -7.90 2.95 -4.98
C VAL A 83 -6.56 2.23 -4.81
N LYS A 84 -6.07 1.54 -5.84
CA LYS A 84 -4.75 0.86 -5.79
C LYS A 84 -3.61 1.80 -5.42
N THR A 85 -3.70 3.07 -5.83
CA THR A 85 -2.66 4.07 -5.53
C THR A 85 -2.73 4.58 -4.09
N VAL A 86 -3.93 4.84 -3.56
CA VAL A 86 -4.06 5.55 -2.28
C VAL A 86 -4.41 4.66 -1.09
N LEU A 87 -4.95 3.46 -1.31
CA LEU A 87 -5.27 2.52 -0.23
C LEU A 87 -4.05 2.14 0.63
N PRO A 88 -2.87 1.85 0.06
CA PRO A 88 -1.69 1.60 0.86
C PRO A 88 -1.33 2.78 1.78
N ILE A 89 -1.46 4.01 1.28
CA ILE A 89 -1.18 5.23 2.07
C ILE A 89 -2.18 5.37 3.22
N ALA A 90 -3.46 5.04 2.98
CA ALA A 90 -4.49 5.07 4.04
C ALA A 90 -4.21 4.03 5.13
N LYS A 91 -3.80 2.82 4.74
CA LYS A 91 -3.41 1.75 5.68
C LYS A 91 -2.17 2.11 6.50
N GLU A 92 -1.14 2.67 5.86
CA GLU A 92 0.03 3.19 6.56
C GLU A 92 -0.36 4.27 7.59
N ALA A 93 -1.24 5.19 7.21
CA ALA A 93 -1.74 6.22 8.13
C ALA A 93 -2.43 5.60 9.36
N ARG A 94 -3.27 4.56 9.16
CA ARG A 94 -3.89 3.82 10.26
C ARG A 94 -2.84 3.20 11.19
N MET A 95 -1.84 2.53 10.64
CA MET A 95 -0.78 1.90 11.44
C MET A 95 -0.04 2.93 12.30
N ILE A 96 0.37 4.05 11.71
CA ILE A 96 1.03 5.15 12.45
C ILE A 96 0.15 5.67 13.58
N MET A 97 -1.16 5.78 13.35
CA MET A 97 -2.10 6.22 14.37
C MET A 97 -2.19 5.22 15.54
N MET A 98 -2.30 3.93 15.24
CA MET A 98 -2.37 2.88 16.26
C MET A 98 -1.08 2.83 17.08
N GLU A 99 0.07 2.76 16.42
CA GLU A 99 1.38 2.75 17.08
C GLU A 99 1.60 4.00 17.95
N THR A 100 1.19 5.17 17.43
CA THR A 100 1.30 6.42 18.19
C THR A 100 0.39 6.42 19.40
N ALA A 101 -0.86 5.96 19.27
CA ALA A 101 -1.81 5.88 20.38
C ALA A 101 -1.31 4.94 21.48
N GLU A 102 -0.89 3.73 21.10
CA GLU A 102 -0.30 2.75 22.03
C GLU A 102 0.93 3.31 22.76
N TYR A 103 1.82 3.97 22.05
CA TYR A 103 3.01 4.57 22.65
C TYR A 103 2.65 5.73 23.60
N LEU A 104 1.67 6.56 23.27
CA LEU A 104 1.21 7.64 24.14
C LEU A 104 0.66 7.15 25.47
N GLU A 105 0.06 5.96 25.51
CA GLU A 105 -0.43 5.34 26.75
C GLU A 105 0.72 4.97 27.70
N THR A 106 1.89 4.64 27.17
CA THR A 106 3.07 4.30 27.98
C THR A 106 3.75 5.52 28.60
N LEU A 107 3.45 6.72 28.10
CA LEU A 107 4.09 7.94 28.58
C LEU A 107 3.37 8.53 29.80
N PRO A 108 4.09 8.72 30.94
CA PRO A 108 3.47 9.09 32.21
C PRO A 108 3.04 10.56 32.28
N THR A 109 3.74 11.45 31.56
CA THR A 109 3.51 12.89 31.68
C THR A 109 2.90 13.51 30.41
N LYS A 110 2.16 14.59 30.60
CA LYS A 110 1.55 15.32 29.48
C LYS A 110 2.60 15.96 28.57
N GLU A 111 3.70 16.43 29.14
CA GLU A 111 4.83 17.04 28.44
C GLU A 111 5.52 16.02 27.54
N ALA A 112 5.79 14.81 28.04
CA ALA A 112 6.37 13.72 27.26
C ALA A 112 5.47 13.30 26.09
N ARG A 113 4.16 13.23 26.32
CA ARG A 113 3.16 12.97 25.25
C ARG A 113 3.20 14.06 24.18
N GLN A 114 3.22 15.33 24.58
CA GLN A 114 3.27 16.45 23.65
C GLN A 114 4.58 16.47 22.84
N GLU A 115 5.70 16.18 23.47
CA GLU A 115 6.99 16.09 22.78
C GLU A 115 7.00 14.94 21.75
N HIS A 116 6.47 13.77 22.13
CA HIS A 116 6.32 12.66 21.21
C HIS A 116 5.45 13.03 20.01
N MET A 117 4.28 13.63 20.24
CA MET A 117 3.40 14.11 19.18
C MET A 117 4.09 15.08 18.23
N ASN A 118 4.90 15.99 18.74
CA ASN A 118 5.67 16.92 17.90
C ASN A 118 6.71 16.18 17.03
N ARG A 119 7.32 15.12 17.54
CA ARG A 119 8.25 14.27 16.77
C ARG A 119 7.52 13.50 15.66
N VAL A 120 6.42 12.86 16.01
CA VAL A 120 5.57 12.11 15.04
C VAL A 120 5.10 13.03 13.93
N GLU A 121 4.61 14.22 14.26
CA GLU A 121 4.19 15.21 13.27
C GLU A 121 5.31 15.58 12.29
N LYS A 122 6.50 15.91 12.82
CA LYS A 122 7.66 16.25 11.96
C LYS A 122 8.02 15.07 11.02
N SER A 123 7.97 13.84 11.54
CA SER A 123 8.23 12.63 10.76
C SER A 123 7.21 12.46 9.65
N ILE A 124 5.91 12.52 9.98
CA ILE A 124 4.82 12.43 9.00
C ILE A 124 4.96 13.51 7.93
N MET A 125 5.21 14.76 8.32
CA MET A 125 5.36 15.85 7.37
C MET A 125 6.56 15.65 6.45
N LYS A 126 7.69 15.16 6.96
CA LYS A 126 8.89 14.89 6.17
C LYS A 126 8.65 13.79 5.14
N GLU A 127 8.01 12.71 5.55
CA GLU A 127 7.82 11.52 4.73
C GLU A 127 6.64 11.65 3.74
N TYR A 128 5.50 12.08 4.24
CA TYR A 128 4.26 12.03 3.43
C TYR A 128 4.02 13.29 2.59
N LYS A 129 4.52 14.46 2.99
CA LYS A 129 4.35 15.69 2.19
C LYS A 129 4.81 15.55 0.73
N PRO A 130 5.99 14.96 0.41
CA PRO A 130 6.38 14.76 -0.99
C PRO A 130 5.52 13.72 -1.71
N ARG A 131 5.02 12.68 -1.02
CA ARG A 131 4.10 11.67 -1.57
C ARG A 131 2.74 12.30 -1.90
N MET A 132 2.21 13.10 -0.98
CA MET A 132 0.92 13.77 -1.16
C MET A 132 0.93 14.79 -2.29
N LYS A 133 2.05 15.52 -2.50
CA LYS A 133 2.19 16.45 -3.63
C LYS A 133 2.11 15.78 -5.00
N LYS A 134 2.37 14.47 -5.09
CA LYS A 134 2.26 13.68 -6.33
C LYS A 134 0.85 13.16 -6.60
N LEU A 135 -0.06 13.28 -5.64
CA LEU A 135 -1.44 12.84 -5.81
C LEU A 135 -2.22 13.84 -6.64
N THR A 136 -3.07 13.31 -7.51
CA THR A 136 -4.08 14.13 -8.20
C THR A 136 -5.16 14.57 -7.21
N TYR A 137 -5.91 15.60 -7.57
CA TYR A 137 -7.05 16.09 -6.79
C TYR A 137 -8.06 14.98 -6.42
N SER A 138 -8.38 14.10 -7.39
CA SER A 138 -9.30 12.98 -7.16
C SER A 138 -8.72 11.94 -6.20
N GLN A 139 -7.41 11.67 -6.28
CA GLN A 139 -6.70 10.77 -5.37
C GLN A 139 -6.64 11.33 -3.95
N GLY A 140 -6.38 12.63 -3.80
CA GLY A 140 -6.40 13.28 -2.50
C GLY A 140 -7.77 13.22 -1.81
N LYS A 141 -8.85 13.46 -2.55
CA LYS A 141 -10.23 13.29 -2.03
C LYS A 141 -10.52 11.85 -1.61
N LEU A 142 -10.08 10.89 -2.43
CA LEU A 142 -10.26 9.47 -2.14
C LEU A 142 -9.45 9.05 -0.92
N LEU A 143 -8.21 9.53 -0.80
CA LEU A 143 -7.35 9.25 0.36
C LEU A 143 -8.01 9.67 1.68
N ILE A 144 -8.63 10.85 1.75
CA ILE A 144 -9.36 11.32 2.94
C ILE A 144 -10.48 10.35 3.31
N LYS A 145 -11.24 9.90 2.31
CA LYS A 145 -12.33 8.93 2.51
C LYS A 145 -11.81 7.58 3.01
N LEU A 146 -10.70 7.10 2.43
CA LEU A 146 -10.12 5.82 2.83
C LEU A 146 -9.46 5.90 4.20
N ILE A 147 -8.87 7.04 4.59
CA ILE A 147 -8.39 7.25 5.97
C ILE A 147 -9.57 7.15 6.95
N TYR A 148 -10.72 7.76 6.65
CA TYR A 148 -11.92 7.60 7.49
C TYR A 148 -12.33 6.12 7.60
N ARG A 149 -12.40 5.40 6.47
CA ARG A 149 -12.72 3.97 6.42
C ARG A 149 -11.79 3.14 7.31
N GLU A 150 -10.50 3.38 7.21
CA GLU A 150 -9.48 2.62 7.94
C GLU A 150 -9.45 2.91 9.44
N SER A 151 -9.76 4.14 9.84
CA SER A 151 -9.62 4.60 11.23
C SER A 151 -10.96 4.75 11.96
N ASN A 152 -12.09 4.67 11.26
CA ASN A 152 -13.42 5.01 11.73
C ASN A 152 -13.50 6.42 12.36
N SER A 153 -12.63 7.32 11.92
CA SER A 153 -12.54 8.69 12.40
C SER A 153 -12.32 9.65 11.24
N SER A 154 -12.95 10.82 11.29
CA SER A 154 -12.75 11.81 10.24
C SER A 154 -11.28 12.27 10.21
N GLY A 155 -10.77 12.59 9.03
CA GLY A 155 -9.45 13.17 8.90
C GLY A 155 -9.27 14.44 9.76
N TYR A 156 -10.38 15.14 10.03
CA TYR A 156 -10.40 16.28 10.94
C TYR A 156 -10.13 15.87 12.39
N GLU A 157 -10.84 14.87 12.91
CA GLU A 157 -10.66 14.37 14.29
C GLU A 157 -9.25 13.82 14.50
N LEU A 158 -8.72 13.10 13.51
CA LEU A 158 -7.36 12.59 13.56
C LEU A 158 -6.33 13.72 13.62
N ILE A 159 -6.43 14.67 12.71
CA ILE A 159 -5.50 15.82 12.72
C ILE A 159 -5.66 16.61 14.03
N GLN A 160 -6.87 16.77 14.54
CA GLN A 160 -7.09 17.47 15.82
C GLN A 160 -6.48 16.72 17.00
N ALA A 161 -6.60 15.38 17.02
CA ALA A 161 -5.99 14.54 18.05
C ALA A 161 -4.46 14.58 18.00
N PHE A 162 -3.89 14.49 16.79
CA PHE A 162 -2.44 14.40 16.61
C PHE A 162 -1.71 15.74 16.51
N LEU A 163 -2.32 16.77 15.93
CA LEU A 163 -1.67 18.05 15.68
C LEU A 163 -2.17 19.18 16.59
N GLY A 164 -3.20 18.91 17.40
CA GLY A 164 -3.81 19.89 18.28
C GLY A 164 -4.60 20.99 17.57
N PRO A 165 -5.34 21.81 18.33
CA PRO A 165 -6.22 22.83 17.76
C PRO A 165 -5.49 24.02 17.12
N VAL A 166 -4.18 24.16 17.35
CA VAL A 166 -3.41 25.36 16.98
C VAL A 166 -2.94 25.35 15.52
N ARG A 167 -3.09 24.23 14.80
CA ARG A 167 -2.51 24.10 13.44
C ARG A 167 -3.53 24.22 12.30
N ALA A 168 -4.40 25.22 12.43
CA ALA A 168 -5.37 25.59 11.38
C ALA A 168 -4.74 25.76 9.98
N GLY A 169 -3.47 26.15 9.91
CA GLY A 169 -2.75 26.30 8.63
C GLY A 169 -2.56 25.02 7.84
N PHE A 170 -2.38 23.87 8.51
CA PHE A 170 -2.30 22.56 7.84
C PHE A 170 -3.64 22.17 7.25
N TYR A 171 -4.74 22.36 7.99
CA TYR A 171 -6.10 22.14 7.50
C TYR A 171 -6.44 22.98 6.29
N GLN A 172 -6.09 24.26 6.35
CA GLN A 172 -6.36 25.18 5.26
C GLN A 172 -5.55 24.82 4.03
N ALA A 173 -4.26 24.48 4.17
CA ALA A 173 -3.42 24.07 3.07
C ALA A 173 -3.91 22.76 2.43
N PHE A 174 -4.35 21.79 3.24
CA PHE A 174 -4.87 20.53 2.77
C PHE A 174 -6.25 20.69 2.12
N ALA A 175 -7.16 21.42 2.77
CA ALA A 175 -8.48 21.72 2.22
C ALA A 175 -8.39 22.54 0.93
N TRP A 176 -7.46 23.47 0.85
CA TRP A 176 -7.20 24.22 -0.37
C TRP A 176 -6.63 23.33 -1.48
N ALA A 177 -5.63 22.50 -1.16
CA ALA A 177 -5.00 21.61 -2.16
C ALA A 177 -5.96 20.57 -2.73
N PHE A 178 -6.88 20.05 -1.93
CA PHE A 178 -7.78 18.96 -2.33
C PHE A 178 -9.27 19.37 -2.37
N GLY A 179 -9.61 20.62 -2.04
CA GLY A 179 -10.98 21.15 -2.08
C GLY A 179 -12.00 20.28 -1.36
N ALA A 180 -11.53 19.45 -0.43
CA ALA A 180 -12.33 18.43 0.21
C ALA A 180 -12.60 18.81 1.65
N SER A 181 -13.83 18.61 2.08
CA SER A 181 -14.16 18.65 3.50
C SER A 181 -13.51 17.46 4.20
N LEU A 182 -12.57 17.71 5.07
CA LEU A 182 -11.96 16.70 5.95
C LEU A 182 -12.97 16.07 6.92
N LYS A 183 -14.17 16.67 7.05
CA LYS A 183 -15.27 16.20 7.89
C LYS A 183 -16.19 15.20 7.18
N LYS A 184 -15.97 14.90 5.90
CA LYS A 184 -16.78 13.92 5.20
C LYS A 184 -16.54 12.53 5.75
N GLN A 185 -17.62 11.92 6.21
CA GLN A 185 -17.66 10.51 6.60
C GLN A 185 -17.64 9.62 5.36
N TYR A 186 -17.16 8.40 5.54
CA TYR A 186 -17.23 7.34 4.54
C TYR A 186 -18.56 6.58 4.70
N ASP A 187 -19.28 6.41 3.59
CA ASP A 187 -20.59 5.74 3.58
C ASP A 187 -20.52 4.51 2.64
N PRO A 188 -20.11 3.35 3.19
CA PRO A 188 -19.91 2.13 2.39
C PRO A 188 -21.18 1.55 1.80
N GLU A 189 -22.35 1.82 2.39
CA GLU A 189 -23.63 1.31 1.91
C GLU A 189 -24.34 2.28 0.96
N GLY A 190 -24.02 3.57 1.05
CA GLY A 190 -24.61 4.63 0.24
C GLY A 190 -23.70 5.13 -0.87
N VAL A 191 -23.27 6.40 -0.74
CA VAL A 191 -22.55 7.13 -1.81
C VAL A 191 -21.17 6.53 -2.13
N ASP A 192 -20.55 5.82 -1.21
CA ASP A 192 -19.22 5.20 -1.40
C ASP A 192 -19.27 3.70 -1.69
N ARG A 193 -20.48 3.13 -1.88
CA ARG A 193 -20.68 1.69 -2.12
C ARG A 193 -19.83 1.13 -3.27
N LEU A 194 -19.69 1.87 -4.37
CA LEU A 194 -18.85 1.43 -5.48
C LEU A 194 -17.36 1.48 -5.14
N THR A 195 -16.97 2.46 -4.33
CA THR A 195 -15.60 2.57 -3.81
C THR A 195 -15.29 1.42 -2.86
N GLU A 196 -16.22 1.12 -1.92
CA GLU A 196 -16.05 0.00 -0.98
C GLU A 196 -15.90 -1.33 -1.72
N ARG A 197 -16.74 -1.61 -2.71
CA ARG A 197 -16.61 -2.79 -3.55
C ARG A 197 -15.19 -2.90 -4.15
N VAL A 198 -14.68 -1.81 -4.73
CA VAL A 198 -13.33 -1.82 -5.31
C VAL A 198 -12.26 -2.02 -4.25
N VAL A 199 -12.41 -1.41 -3.08
CA VAL A 199 -11.48 -1.58 -1.95
C VAL A 199 -11.43 -3.03 -1.51
N LEU A 200 -12.59 -3.66 -1.24
CA LEU A 200 -12.68 -5.06 -0.83
C LEU A 200 -12.05 -6.01 -1.87
N MET A 201 -12.28 -5.78 -3.16
CA MET A 201 -11.69 -6.59 -4.22
C MET A 201 -10.17 -6.39 -4.34
N VAL A 202 -9.67 -5.19 -4.10
CA VAL A 202 -8.22 -4.91 -4.07
C VAL A 202 -7.57 -5.57 -2.85
N GLU A 203 -8.22 -5.50 -1.68
CA GLU A 203 -7.73 -6.13 -0.44
C GLU A 203 -7.71 -7.65 -0.54
N ALA A 204 -8.69 -8.23 -1.22
CA ALA A 204 -8.76 -9.67 -1.49
C ALA A 204 -7.86 -10.14 -2.65
N GLY A 205 -7.11 -9.23 -3.30
CA GLY A 205 -6.26 -9.56 -4.45
C GLY A 205 -7.03 -9.94 -5.73
N GLN A 206 -8.32 -9.59 -5.80
CA GLN A 206 -9.19 -9.89 -6.94
C GLN A 206 -9.09 -8.82 -8.06
N LEU A 207 -8.51 -7.67 -7.76
CA LEU A 207 -8.24 -6.59 -8.69
C LEU A 207 -6.76 -6.20 -8.68
#